data_317487c55f0786339e0a0e6e5781b1eb
#
_entry.id   317487c55f0786339e0a0e6e5781b1eb
#
_cell.length_a   1.000
_cell.length_b   1.000
_cell.length_c   1.000
_cell.angle_alpha   90.00
_cell.angle_beta   90.00
_cell.angle_gamma   90.00
#
_symmetry.space_group_name_H-M   'P 1'
#
loop_
_entity.id
_entity.type
_entity.pdbx_description
1 polymer ?
#
loop_
_entity_poly.entity_id
_entity_poly.type
_entity_poly.pdbx_seq_one_letter_code
_entity_poly.pdbx_strand_id
1 'polypeptide(L)'
;MSAENLFTTSRIENVNQIIAELYDDSILLEKRMESFFLNLNNIVFFEKANFLFYQKQGQNYKTHSIYTINWNDEQKRRYQEEYCHMDDVLSILDSDSNVTFLTNQLFNQEVRKNSLYFQEFLLPMGLHDSI
;
A
#
# COMPACT_ATOMS: atom_id res chain seq x y z
N MET A 1 13.66 31.21 -12.72
CA MET A 1 12.93 30.03 -12.21
C MET A 1 13.43 29.75 -10.80
N SER A 2 12.54 29.61 -9.84
CA SER A 2 12.95 29.30 -8.48
C SER A 2 13.45 27.86 -8.38
N ALA A 3 14.28 27.55 -7.37
CA ALA A 3 14.74 26.19 -7.11
C ALA A 3 13.56 25.21 -6.86
N GLU A 4 12.48 25.71 -6.29
CA GLU A 4 11.26 24.93 -6.07
C GLU A 4 10.61 24.46 -7.37
N ASN A 5 10.57 25.29 -8.39
CA ASN A 5 10.00 24.92 -9.69
C ASN A 5 10.85 23.87 -10.41
N LEU A 6 12.17 23.98 -10.37
CA LEU A 6 13.08 22.99 -10.96
C LEU A 6 12.93 21.63 -10.26
N PHE A 7 12.85 21.62 -8.94
CA PHE A 7 12.66 20.42 -8.16
C PHE A 7 11.33 19.73 -8.46
N THR A 8 10.26 20.51 -8.61
CA THR A 8 8.93 19.99 -8.95
C THR A 8 8.91 19.36 -10.33
N THR A 9 9.54 20.01 -11.34
CA THR A 9 9.63 19.47 -12.70
C THR A 9 10.38 18.13 -12.73
N SER A 10 11.53 18.04 -12.06
CA SER A 10 12.30 16.80 -11.95
C SER A 10 11.51 15.68 -11.27
N ARG A 11 10.74 15.98 -10.22
CA ARG A 11 9.87 15.01 -9.56
C ARG A 11 8.77 14.49 -10.48
N ILE A 12 8.14 15.37 -11.27
CA ILE A 12 7.09 14.97 -12.22
C ILE A 12 7.66 14.03 -13.26
N GLU A 13 8.83 14.34 -13.83
CA GLU A 13 9.49 13.47 -14.80
C GLU A 13 9.81 12.10 -14.21
N ASN A 14 10.32 12.05 -12.98
CA ASN A 14 10.62 10.80 -12.29
C ASN A 14 9.36 9.97 -12.02
N VAL A 15 8.28 10.59 -11.59
CA VAL A 15 6.98 9.93 -11.37
C VAL A 15 6.46 9.36 -12.70
N ASN A 16 6.52 10.11 -13.78
CA ASN A 16 6.08 9.65 -15.09
C ASN A 16 6.88 8.44 -15.58
N GLN A 17 8.19 8.44 -15.35
CA GLN A 17 9.04 7.30 -15.69
C GLN A 17 8.68 6.05 -14.86
N ILE A 18 8.47 6.21 -13.57
CA ILE A 18 8.06 5.12 -12.68
C ILE A 18 6.72 4.52 -13.13
N ILE A 19 5.76 5.36 -13.48
CA ILE A 19 4.46 4.91 -13.98
C ILE A 19 4.62 4.16 -15.31
N ALA A 20 5.43 4.67 -16.23
CA ALA A 20 5.67 4.02 -17.53
C ALA A 20 6.26 2.61 -17.36
N GLU A 21 7.15 2.42 -16.40
CA GLU A 21 7.74 1.10 -16.10
C GLU A 21 6.71 0.09 -15.60
N LEU A 22 5.65 0.53 -14.92
CA LEU A 22 4.57 -0.36 -14.48
C LEU A 22 3.80 -1.00 -15.64
N TYR A 23 3.78 -0.34 -16.80
CA TYR A 23 3.08 -0.83 -17.99
C TYR A 23 3.97 -1.60 -18.96
N ASP A 24 5.21 -1.89 -18.59
CA ASP A 24 6.12 -2.66 -19.43
C ASP A 24 5.83 -4.16 -19.31
N ASP A 25 5.05 -4.68 -20.25
CA ASP A 25 4.63 -6.07 -20.27
C ASP A 25 5.77 -7.07 -20.54
N SER A 26 6.94 -6.58 -20.95
CA SER A 26 8.13 -7.44 -21.14
C SER A 26 8.74 -7.91 -19.83
N ILE A 27 8.37 -7.27 -18.70
CA ILE A 27 8.87 -7.56 -17.37
C ILE A 27 7.75 -8.23 -16.55
N LEU A 28 8.09 -9.27 -15.78
CA LEU A 28 7.14 -9.91 -14.87
C LEU A 28 6.52 -8.91 -13.91
N LEU A 29 5.23 -9.04 -13.65
CA LEU A 29 4.49 -8.12 -12.79
C LEU A 29 5.14 -7.97 -11.40
N GLU A 30 5.58 -9.07 -10.81
CA GLU A 30 6.27 -9.05 -9.52
C GLU A 30 7.51 -8.15 -9.53
N LYS A 31 8.31 -8.25 -10.58
CA LYS A 31 9.51 -7.41 -10.74
C LYS A 31 9.16 -5.96 -11.01
N ARG A 32 8.10 -5.68 -11.75
CA ARG A 32 7.60 -4.33 -11.97
C ARG A 32 7.14 -3.69 -10.66
N MET A 33 6.42 -4.43 -9.81
CA MET A 33 5.96 -3.93 -8.53
C MET A 33 7.11 -3.66 -7.56
N GLU A 34 8.09 -4.56 -7.51
CA GLU A 34 9.30 -4.38 -6.71
C GLU A 34 10.06 -3.11 -7.11
N SER A 35 10.32 -2.95 -8.41
CA SER A 35 10.99 -1.75 -8.96
C SER A 35 10.19 -0.48 -8.70
N PHE A 36 8.88 -0.54 -8.84
CA PHE A 36 7.99 0.59 -8.58
C PHE A 36 8.15 1.10 -7.14
N PHE A 37 8.06 0.22 -6.15
CA PHE A 37 8.19 0.62 -4.76
C PHE A 37 9.60 1.15 -4.42
N LEU A 38 10.63 0.51 -4.94
CA LEU A 38 12.00 0.97 -4.71
C LEU A 38 12.25 2.37 -5.30
N ASN A 39 11.77 2.61 -6.51
CA ASN A 39 11.91 3.91 -7.17
C ASN A 39 11.03 4.97 -6.51
N LEU A 40 9.81 4.62 -6.10
CA LEU A 40 8.92 5.53 -5.40
C LEU A 40 9.52 5.98 -4.06
N ASN A 41 10.20 5.08 -3.35
CA ASN A 41 10.83 5.40 -2.08
C ASN A 41 11.95 6.45 -2.19
N ASN A 42 12.51 6.63 -3.38
CA ASN A 42 13.47 7.70 -3.64
C ASN A 42 12.81 9.08 -3.77
N ILE A 43 11.51 9.12 -3.98
CA ILE A 43 10.73 10.36 -4.14
C ILE A 43 9.97 10.67 -2.86
N VAL A 44 9.32 9.66 -2.30
CA VAL A 44 8.51 9.76 -1.07
C VAL A 44 9.01 8.71 -0.08
N PHE A 45 9.53 9.18 1.05
CA PHE A 45 10.00 8.25 2.07
C PHE A 45 8.85 7.49 2.72
N PHE A 46 8.99 6.17 2.80
CA PHE A 46 8.12 5.30 3.59
C PHE A 46 8.96 4.13 4.14
N GLU A 47 8.56 3.61 5.29
CA GLU A 47 9.25 2.47 5.91
C GLU A 47 8.79 1.15 5.32
N LYS A 48 7.50 1.01 5.09
CA LYS A 48 6.86 -0.19 4.55
C LYS A 48 5.84 0.18 3.50
N ALA A 49 5.66 -0.70 2.53
CA ALA A 49 4.62 -0.56 1.53
C ALA A 49 4.06 -1.92 1.16
N ASN A 50 2.84 -1.91 0.70
CA ASN A 50 2.23 -3.09 0.12
C ASN A 50 1.34 -2.72 -1.06
N PHE A 51 1.18 -3.66 -1.97
CA PHE A 51 0.23 -3.62 -3.05
C PHE A 51 -0.56 -4.92 -3.03
N LEU A 52 -1.86 -4.82 -2.87
CA LEU A 52 -2.74 -5.95 -2.65
C LEU A 52 -3.74 -6.08 -3.80
N PHE A 53 -3.83 -7.28 -4.33
CA PHE A 53 -4.90 -7.65 -5.26
C PHE A 53 -5.92 -8.50 -4.51
N TYR A 54 -7.15 -8.08 -4.53
CA TYR A 54 -8.26 -8.79 -3.91
C TYR A 54 -9.19 -9.36 -4.96
N GLN A 55 -9.73 -10.53 -4.65
CA GLN A 55 -10.83 -11.12 -5.39
C GLN A 55 -12.07 -11.11 -4.53
N LYS A 56 -13.15 -10.54 -5.05
CA LYS A 56 -14.45 -10.54 -4.37
C LYS A 56 -15.08 -11.92 -4.48
N GLN A 57 -15.46 -12.50 -3.34
CA GLN A 57 -16.16 -13.78 -3.24
C GLN A 57 -17.43 -13.57 -2.42
N GLY A 58 -18.58 -13.34 -3.11
CA GLY A 58 -19.82 -12.99 -2.45
C GLY A 58 -19.70 -11.63 -1.74
N GLN A 59 -19.88 -11.62 -0.43
CA GLN A 59 -19.73 -10.41 0.41
C GLN A 59 -18.31 -10.21 0.93
N ASN A 60 -17.41 -11.17 0.70
CA ASN A 60 -16.08 -11.18 1.27
C ASN A 60 -15.02 -10.92 0.19
N TYR A 61 -13.84 -10.45 0.64
CA TYR A 61 -12.66 -10.29 -0.18
C TYR A 61 -11.60 -11.30 0.24
N LYS A 62 -10.97 -11.91 -0.76
CA LYS A 62 -9.82 -12.78 -0.55
C LYS A 62 -8.60 -12.15 -1.21
N THR A 63 -7.49 -12.12 -0.48
CA THR A 63 -6.22 -11.65 -1.04
C THR A 63 -5.74 -12.64 -2.11
N HIS A 64 -5.62 -12.15 -3.34
CA HIS A 64 -5.11 -12.94 -4.47
C HIS A 64 -3.58 -12.90 -4.52
N SER A 65 -3.00 -11.71 -4.44
CA SER A 65 -1.56 -11.49 -4.50
C SER A 65 -1.18 -10.33 -3.60
N ILE A 66 -0.01 -10.42 -3.01
CA ILE A 66 0.56 -9.38 -2.17
C ILE A 66 2.02 -9.11 -2.57
N TYR A 67 2.33 -7.85 -2.85
CA TYR A 67 3.68 -7.37 -3.12
C TYR A 67 4.05 -6.37 -2.04
N THR A 68 5.19 -6.56 -1.40
CA THR A 68 5.53 -5.78 -0.21
C THR A 68 6.96 -5.29 -0.24
N ILE A 69 7.19 -4.17 0.47
CA ILE A 69 8.51 -3.66 0.82
C ILE A 69 8.65 -3.69 2.33
N ASN A 70 9.73 -4.30 2.81
CA ASN A 70 10.07 -4.42 4.23
C ASN A 70 9.07 -5.21 5.09
N TRP A 71 8.31 -6.10 4.47
CA TRP A 71 7.57 -7.13 5.16
C TRP A 71 8.35 -8.43 5.05
N ASN A 72 8.49 -9.16 6.14
CA ASN A 72 9.06 -10.50 6.09
C ASN A 72 8.00 -11.53 5.65
N ASP A 73 8.44 -12.75 5.36
CA ASP A 73 7.55 -13.80 4.87
C ASP A 73 6.49 -14.20 5.89
N GLU A 74 6.82 -14.19 7.16
CA GLU A 74 5.87 -14.49 8.24
C GLU A 74 4.78 -13.42 8.34
N GLN A 75 5.12 -12.14 8.19
CA GLN A 75 4.15 -11.05 8.18
C GLN A 75 3.19 -11.16 6.99
N LYS A 76 3.70 -11.50 5.79
CA LYS A 76 2.86 -11.74 4.62
C LYS A 76 1.91 -12.90 4.84
N ARG A 77 2.42 -14.02 5.36
CA ARG A 77 1.62 -15.21 5.67
C ARG A 77 0.51 -14.89 6.66
N ARG A 78 0.84 -14.22 7.76
CA ARG A 78 -0.13 -13.84 8.79
C ARG A 78 -1.22 -12.93 8.23
N TYR A 79 -0.85 -11.97 7.42
CA TYR A 79 -1.85 -11.11 6.78
C TYR A 79 -2.81 -11.91 5.91
N GLN A 80 -2.27 -12.77 5.04
CA GLN A 80 -3.08 -13.53 4.10
C GLN A 80 -3.97 -14.57 4.78
N GLU A 81 -3.48 -15.24 5.80
CA GLU A 81 -4.18 -16.34 6.44
C GLU A 81 -5.02 -15.93 7.65
N GLU A 82 -4.60 -14.89 8.39
CA GLU A 82 -5.20 -14.57 9.68
C GLU A 82 -5.92 -13.21 9.68
N TYR A 83 -5.35 -12.18 9.06
CA TYR A 83 -5.76 -10.80 9.28
C TYR A 83 -6.41 -10.09 8.09
N CYS A 84 -6.31 -10.60 6.87
CA CYS A 84 -6.83 -9.87 5.72
C CYS A 84 -8.32 -9.54 5.84
N HIS A 85 -9.11 -10.41 6.44
CA HIS A 85 -10.55 -10.20 6.64
C HIS A 85 -10.87 -9.18 7.75
N MET A 86 -9.89 -8.83 8.57
CA MET A 86 -10.01 -7.82 9.64
C MET A 86 -9.49 -6.45 9.20
N ASP A 87 -8.90 -6.36 8.01
CA ASP A 87 -8.34 -5.10 7.51
C ASP A 87 -9.46 -4.09 7.27
N ASP A 88 -9.43 -3.01 8.03
CA ASP A 88 -10.45 -1.96 7.99
C ASP A 88 -10.49 -1.21 6.66
N VAL A 89 -9.38 -1.21 5.93
CA VAL A 89 -9.29 -0.59 4.60
C VAL A 89 -10.17 -1.31 3.57
N LEU A 90 -10.53 -2.58 3.79
CA LEU A 90 -11.38 -3.35 2.88
C LEU A 90 -12.76 -2.69 2.66
N SER A 91 -13.26 -1.95 3.63
CA SER A 91 -14.54 -1.24 3.51
C SER A 91 -14.54 -0.22 2.37
N ILE A 92 -13.37 0.27 1.97
CA ILE A 92 -13.20 1.24 0.90
C ILE A 92 -13.29 0.60 -0.48
N LEU A 93 -13.00 -0.69 -0.58
CA LEU A 93 -13.05 -1.42 -1.85
C LEU A 93 -14.47 -1.49 -2.44
N ASP A 94 -15.48 -1.35 -1.61
CA ASP A 94 -16.88 -1.30 -2.06
C ASP A 94 -17.29 0.08 -2.60
N SER A 95 -16.45 1.09 -2.45
CA SER A 95 -16.69 2.41 -3.02
C SER A 95 -16.21 2.46 -4.48
N ASP A 96 -16.94 3.16 -5.34
CA ASP A 96 -16.58 3.35 -6.75
C ASP A 96 -15.52 4.44 -6.95
N SER A 97 -14.98 4.99 -5.86
CA SER A 97 -14.05 6.11 -5.95
C SER A 97 -12.60 5.67 -5.80
N ASN A 98 -11.75 6.16 -6.70
CA ASN A 98 -10.31 6.06 -6.60
C ASN A 98 -9.81 7.24 -5.75
N VAL A 99 -9.58 7.01 -4.47
CA VAL A 99 -9.16 8.07 -3.55
C VAL A 99 -7.86 7.70 -2.85
N THR A 100 -7.05 8.71 -2.63
CA THR A 100 -5.89 8.64 -1.74
C THR A 100 -6.28 9.27 -0.41
N PHE A 101 -5.99 8.59 0.68
CA PHE A 101 -6.34 9.06 2.02
C PHE A 101 -5.31 8.62 3.06
N LEU A 102 -5.30 9.31 4.18
CA LEU A 102 -4.60 8.86 5.38
C LEU A 102 -5.57 8.08 6.26
N THR A 103 -5.16 6.95 6.77
CA THR A 103 -6.03 6.11 7.61
C THR A 103 -6.52 6.84 8.86
N ASN A 104 -5.70 7.73 9.43
CA ASN A 104 -6.08 8.55 10.58
C ASN A 104 -7.16 9.61 10.25
N GLN A 105 -7.40 9.90 8.98
CA GLN A 105 -8.46 10.82 8.54
C GLN A 105 -9.80 10.15 8.32
N LEU A 106 -9.80 8.87 7.92
CA LEU A 106 -11.02 8.14 7.57
C LEU A 106 -11.59 7.30 8.71
N PHE A 107 -10.74 6.80 9.58
CA PHE A 107 -11.14 5.85 10.61
C PHE A 107 -11.07 6.48 11.99
N ASN A 108 -12.00 6.08 12.87
CA ASN A 108 -11.93 6.46 14.27
C ASN A 108 -10.73 5.77 14.92
N GLN A 109 -9.75 6.56 15.35
CA GLN A 109 -8.48 6.05 15.85
C GLN A 109 -8.62 5.26 17.16
N GLU A 110 -9.55 5.63 18.04
CA GLU A 110 -9.76 4.90 19.28
C GLU A 110 -10.36 3.51 19.03
N VAL A 111 -11.33 3.42 18.12
CA VAL A 111 -11.91 2.14 17.71
C VAL A 111 -10.84 1.29 17.03
N ARG A 112 -10.05 1.86 16.15
CA ARG A 112 -9.01 1.16 15.41
C ARG A 112 -7.92 0.61 16.34
N LYS A 113 -7.43 1.42 17.27
CA LYS A 113 -6.39 1.03 18.23
C LYS A 113 -6.83 -0.11 19.16
N ASN A 114 -8.12 -0.28 19.38
CA ASN A 114 -8.67 -1.35 20.20
C ASN A 114 -8.96 -2.62 19.40
N SER A 115 -8.78 -2.61 18.07
CA SER A 115 -9.00 -3.80 17.26
C SER A 115 -7.86 -4.81 17.42
N LEU A 116 -8.17 -6.09 17.28
CA LEU A 116 -7.16 -7.16 17.29
C LEU A 116 -6.17 -6.97 16.13
N TYR A 117 -6.65 -6.60 14.97
CA TYR A 117 -5.81 -6.36 13.79
C TYR A 117 -4.73 -5.32 14.07
N PHE A 118 -5.10 -4.20 14.68
CA PHE A 118 -4.14 -3.18 15.05
C PHE A 118 -3.15 -3.66 16.11
N GLN A 119 -3.66 -4.23 17.21
CA GLN A 119 -2.83 -4.60 18.35
C GLN A 119 -1.90 -5.77 18.07
N GLU A 120 -2.37 -6.79 17.38
CA GLU A 120 -1.62 -8.02 17.15
C GLU A 120 -0.79 -7.99 15.87
N PHE A 121 -1.15 -7.16 14.90
CA PHE A 121 -0.49 -7.16 13.60
C PHE A 121 0.15 -5.82 13.25
N LEU A 122 -0.62 -4.73 13.19
CA LEU A 122 -0.10 -3.44 12.73
C LEU A 122 0.89 -2.82 13.71
N LEU A 123 0.56 -2.81 15.00
CA LEU A 123 1.41 -2.21 16.02
C LEU A 123 2.78 -2.89 16.13
N PRO A 124 2.87 -4.24 16.21
CA PRO A 124 4.16 -4.92 16.22
C PRO A 124 5.02 -4.68 14.97
N MET A 125 4.39 -4.40 13.82
CA MET A 125 5.10 -4.04 12.59
C MET A 125 5.54 -2.57 12.54
N GLY A 126 5.15 -1.76 13.51
CA GLY A 126 5.40 -0.31 13.50
C GLY A 126 4.47 0.47 12.56
N LEU A 127 3.37 -0.13 12.13
CA LEU A 127 2.41 0.50 11.22
C LEU A 127 1.31 1.20 12.03
N HIS A 128 1.50 2.48 12.29
CA HIS A 128 0.52 3.30 13.02
C HIS A 128 -0.44 4.01 12.08
N ASP A 129 0.09 4.54 10.99
CA ASP A 129 -0.66 5.28 9.97
C ASP A 129 -0.24 4.82 8.59
N SER A 130 -1.17 4.88 7.63
CA SER A 130 -0.92 4.55 6.24
C SER A 130 -1.69 5.46 5.28
N ILE A 131 -1.22 5.48 4.08
CA ILE A 131 -1.87 6.15 2.95
C ILE A 131 -2.49 5.08 2.05
#